data_13fb5282adc0a861934eba32ad872cdf
#
_entry.id   13fb5282adc0a861934eba32ad872cdf
#
_cell.length_a   1.000
_cell.length_b   1.000
_cell.length_c   1.000
_cell.angle_alpha   90.00
_cell.angle_beta   90.00
_cell.angle_gamma   90.00
#
_symmetry.space_group_name_H-M   'P 1'
#
loop_
_entity.id
_entity.type
_entity.pdbx_description
1 polymer ?
#
loop_
_entity_poly.entity_id
_entity_poly.type
_entity_poly.pdbx_seq_one_letter_code
_entity_poly.pdbx_strand_id
1 'polypeptide(L)'
;MIKKKRKVPDLIFANRADAMEALKTLNHLIVQYGSASVVDMYKAAGMSTTNTDDIDFGWTSPIYILPEEMSEGHILRFPQPKSLVRERKICHE
;
A
#
# COMPACT_ATOMS: atom_id res chain seq x y z
N MET A 1 22.89 -5.57 -12.78
CA MET A 1 22.24 -4.61 -12.04
C MET A 1 21.17 -5.12 -11.14
N ILE A 2 21.11 -4.58 -9.99
CA ILE A 2 20.22 -5.05 -8.98
C ILE A 2 18.88 -4.40 -9.06
N LYS A 3 17.84 -5.20 -9.05
CA LYS A 3 16.52 -4.66 -9.03
C LYS A 3 16.11 -4.32 -7.64
N LYS A 4 15.61 -3.14 -7.47
CA LYS A 4 15.11 -2.74 -6.20
C LYS A 4 13.75 -3.30 -5.97
N LYS A 5 13.55 -3.87 -4.80
CA LYS A 5 12.25 -4.33 -4.38
C LYS A 5 11.88 -3.64 -3.11
N ARG A 6 10.66 -3.11 -3.09
CA ARG A 6 10.19 -2.45 -1.90
C ARG A 6 9.38 -3.43 -1.07
N LYS A 7 9.84 -3.67 0.15
CA LYS A 7 9.09 -4.49 1.08
C LYS A 7 8.30 -3.62 2.01
N VAL A 8 7.08 -4.02 2.26
CA VAL A 8 6.24 -3.26 3.19
C VAL A 8 5.98 -4.11 4.41
N PRO A 9 5.86 -3.47 5.58
CA PRO A 9 5.58 -4.22 6.80
C PRO A 9 4.13 -4.67 6.83
N ASP A 10 3.87 -5.70 7.63
CA ASP A 10 2.50 -6.07 7.92
C ASP A 10 1.93 -5.01 8.84
N LEU A 11 0.71 -4.58 8.59
CA LEU A 11 0.06 -3.57 9.40
C LEU A 11 -0.80 -4.23 10.44
N ILE A 12 -0.67 -3.78 11.68
CA ILE A 12 -1.41 -4.35 12.80
C ILE A 12 -2.41 -3.32 13.30
N PHE A 13 -3.66 -3.71 13.37
CA PHE A 13 -4.74 -2.83 13.82
C PHE A 13 -5.37 -3.38 15.09
N ALA A 14 -5.87 -2.49 15.93
CA ALA A 14 -6.48 -2.91 17.18
C ALA A 14 -7.76 -3.69 16.95
N ASN A 15 -8.51 -3.38 15.89
CA ASN A 15 -9.73 -4.11 15.62
C ASN A 15 -9.91 -4.29 14.11
N ARG A 16 -10.83 -5.19 13.78
CA ARG A 16 -11.04 -5.53 12.39
C ARG A 16 -11.61 -4.38 11.59
N ALA A 17 -12.47 -3.58 12.20
CA ALA A 17 -13.09 -2.48 11.49
C ALA A 17 -12.06 -1.48 11.00
N ASP A 18 -11.06 -1.18 11.81
CA ASP A 18 -10.02 -0.26 11.41
C ASP A 18 -9.18 -0.83 10.26
N ALA A 19 -8.89 -2.13 10.32
CA ALA A 19 -8.14 -2.77 9.26
C ALA A 19 -8.91 -2.72 7.94
N MET A 20 -10.20 -3.01 7.99
CA MET A 20 -11.01 -2.98 6.78
C MET A 20 -11.15 -1.57 6.23
N GLU A 21 -11.22 -0.59 7.11
CA GLU A 21 -11.33 0.80 6.67
C GLU A 21 -10.05 1.24 5.94
N ALA A 22 -8.89 0.86 6.44
CA ALA A 22 -7.64 1.21 5.78
C ALA A 22 -7.57 0.59 4.40
N LEU A 23 -7.96 -0.66 4.29
CA LEU A 23 -7.94 -1.34 3.01
C LEU A 23 -8.93 -0.71 2.05
N LYS A 24 -10.10 -0.35 2.54
CA LYS A 24 -11.11 0.28 1.71
C LYS A 24 -10.61 1.63 1.19
N THR A 25 -9.93 2.38 2.02
CA THR A 25 -9.38 3.66 1.62
C THR A 25 -8.39 3.50 0.48
N LEU A 26 -7.49 2.52 0.59
CA LEU A 26 -6.53 2.28 -0.47
C LEU A 26 -7.20 1.86 -1.76
N ASN A 27 -8.16 0.96 -1.67
CA ASN A 27 -8.84 0.50 -2.88
C ASN A 27 -9.63 1.63 -3.53
N HIS A 28 -10.18 2.53 -2.73
CA HIS A 28 -10.86 3.68 -3.27
C HIS A 28 -9.90 4.55 -4.08
N LEU A 29 -8.70 4.75 -3.58
CA LEU A 29 -7.69 5.53 -4.31
C LEU A 29 -7.30 4.84 -5.61
N ILE A 30 -7.15 3.53 -5.57
CA ILE A 30 -6.78 2.79 -6.77
C ILE A 30 -7.87 2.92 -7.83
N VAL A 31 -9.13 2.80 -7.42
CA VAL A 31 -10.23 2.89 -8.38
C VAL A 31 -10.33 4.32 -8.92
N GLN A 32 -10.16 5.30 -8.07
CA GLN A 32 -10.36 6.69 -8.46
C GLN A 32 -9.19 7.25 -9.25
N TYR A 33 -7.97 6.90 -8.88
CA TYR A 33 -6.79 7.51 -9.51
C TYR A 33 -5.92 6.53 -10.30
N GLY A 34 -6.26 5.27 -10.27
CA GLY A 34 -5.49 4.25 -10.99
C GLY A 34 -4.37 3.64 -10.20
N SER A 35 -4.04 4.18 -9.05
CA SER A 35 -2.96 3.63 -8.24
C SER A 35 -3.03 4.19 -6.84
N ALA A 36 -2.37 3.50 -5.91
CA ALA A 36 -2.16 3.99 -4.57
C ALA A 36 -0.73 3.64 -4.20
N SER A 37 -0.04 4.54 -3.54
CA SER A 37 1.36 4.33 -3.20
C SER A 37 1.50 3.74 -1.80
N VAL A 38 2.73 3.32 -1.48
CA VAL A 38 3.03 2.85 -0.13
C VAL A 38 2.83 3.98 0.88
N VAL A 39 3.07 5.24 0.46
CA VAL A 39 2.77 6.38 1.33
C VAL A 39 1.29 6.42 1.66
N ASP A 40 0.44 6.17 0.67
CA ASP A 40 -1.00 6.13 0.91
C ASP A 40 -1.38 5.02 1.89
N MET A 41 -0.69 3.89 1.82
CA MET A 41 -0.94 2.80 2.75
C MET A 41 -0.63 3.23 4.18
N TYR A 42 0.50 3.89 4.39
CA TYR A 42 0.84 4.36 5.72
C TYR A 42 -0.17 5.39 6.21
N LYS A 43 -0.58 6.30 5.34
CA LYS A 43 -1.56 7.31 5.75
C LYS A 43 -2.89 6.67 6.13
N ALA A 44 -3.31 5.67 5.38
CA ALA A 44 -4.57 4.99 5.68
C ALA A 44 -4.50 4.28 7.03
N ALA A 45 -3.32 3.88 7.45
CA ALA A 45 -3.13 3.22 8.72
C ALA A 45 -2.86 4.21 9.85
N GLY A 46 -2.87 5.51 9.56
CA GLY A 46 -2.58 6.50 10.57
C GLY A 46 -1.12 6.63 10.89
N MET A 47 -0.26 6.20 9.99
CA MET A 47 1.17 6.23 10.19
C MET A 47 1.81 7.19 9.20
N SER A 48 3.07 7.49 9.42
CA SER A 48 3.82 8.30 8.47
C SER A 48 5.10 7.59 8.12
N THR A 49 5.72 8.02 7.03
CA THR A 49 6.96 7.42 6.60
C THR A 49 7.92 8.52 6.22
N THR A 50 9.20 8.27 6.47
CA THR A 50 10.24 9.20 6.05
C THR A 50 11.00 8.69 4.84
N ASN A 51 10.61 7.53 4.33
CA ASN A 51 11.32 6.96 3.19
C ASN A 51 10.74 7.53 1.91
N THR A 52 11.54 8.30 1.18
CA THR A 52 11.06 8.97 -0.02
C THR A 52 10.73 7.99 -1.14
N ASP A 53 11.27 6.78 -1.08
CA ASP A 53 10.96 5.79 -2.11
C ASP A 53 9.52 5.29 -2.02
N ASP A 54 8.87 5.48 -0.89
CA ASP A 54 7.53 4.97 -0.70
C ASP A 54 6.51 5.60 -1.64
N ILE A 55 6.81 6.76 -2.19
CA ILE A 55 5.88 7.38 -3.12
C ILE A 55 6.00 6.77 -4.51
N ASP A 56 7.11 6.11 -4.79
CA ASP A 56 7.37 5.53 -6.10
C ASP A 56 6.90 4.08 -6.24
N PHE A 57 6.44 3.49 -5.18
CA PHE A 57 5.99 2.10 -5.21
C PHE A 57 4.57 2.01 -4.70
N GLY A 58 3.83 1.06 -5.20
CA GLY A 58 2.45 0.89 -4.76
C GLY A 58 1.71 -0.14 -5.60
N TRP A 59 0.42 0.06 -5.70
CA TRP A 59 -0.46 -0.92 -6.35
C TRP A 59 -1.34 -0.24 -7.37
N THR A 60 -1.65 -0.94 -8.44
CA THR A 60 -2.48 -0.41 -9.51
C THR A 60 -3.77 -1.19 -9.69
N SER A 61 -3.96 -2.25 -8.93
CA SER A 61 -5.19 -3.03 -8.96
C SER A 61 -5.74 -3.15 -7.55
N PRO A 62 -7.06 -3.19 -7.42
CA PRO A 62 -7.63 -3.31 -6.07
C PRO A 62 -7.08 -4.53 -5.33
N ILE A 63 -6.93 -4.38 -4.04
CA ILE A 63 -6.33 -5.37 -3.19
C ILE A 63 -7.42 -6.10 -2.43
N TYR A 64 -7.51 -7.41 -2.60
CA TYR A 64 -8.55 -8.21 -1.98
C TYR A 64 -7.93 -9.15 -0.96
N ILE A 65 -7.71 -8.63 0.24
CA ILE A 65 -7.18 -9.42 1.34
C ILE A 65 -8.08 -9.21 2.54
N LEU A 66 -7.93 -10.09 3.52
CA LEU A 66 -8.70 -9.97 4.75
C LEU A 66 -7.75 -9.88 5.92
N PRO A 67 -8.14 -9.15 6.97
CA PRO A 67 -7.29 -9.10 8.15
C PRO A 67 -7.24 -10.45 8.81
N GLU A 68 -6.05 -10.81 9.31
CA GLU A 68 -5.87 -12.05 10.05
C GLU A 68 -5.89 -11.72 11.53
N GLU A 69 -6.67 -12.44 12.28
CA GLU A 69 -6.76 -12.20 13.69
C GLU A 69 -5.64 -12.91 14.42
N MET A 70 -4.85 -12.17 15.17
CA MET A 70 -3.72 -12.70 15.91
C MET A 70 -3.75 -12.13 17.31
N SER A 71 -2.89 -12.66 18.18
CA SER A 71 -2.86 -12.17 19.55
C SER A 71 -2.50 -10.70 19.64
N GLU A 72 -1.74 -10.18 18.69
CA GLU A 72 -1.36 -8.77 18.70
C GLU A 72 -2.42 -7.86 18.11
N GLY A 73 -3.43 -8.42 17.45
CA GLY A 73 -4.44 -7.60 16.79
C GLY A 73 -4.84 -8.20 15.46
N HIS A 74 -5.30 -7.34 14.56
CA HIS A 74 -5.71 -7.76 13.23
C HIS A 74 -4.68 -7.30 12.23
N ILE A 75 -4.12 -8.23 11.48
CA ILE A 75 -2.98 -7.97 10.63
C ILE A 75 -3.39 -7.96 9.16
N LEU A 76 -3.00 -6.90 8.45
CA LEU A 76 -3.14 -6.84 7.00
C LEU A 76 -1.79 -7.07 6.37
N ARG A 77 -1.72 -8.07 5.49
CA ARG A 77 -0.49 -8.40 4.79
C ARG A 77 -0.65 -8.04 3.34
N PHE A 78 -0.08 -6.93 2.96
CA PHE A 78 -0.22 -6.42 1.61
C PHE A 78 0.70 -7.15 0.64
N PRO A 79 0.28 -7.30 -0.62
CA PRO A 79 1.17 -7.89 -1.61
C PRO A 79 2.34 -6.97 -1.88
N GLN A 80 3.34 -7.49 -2.53
CA GLN A 80 4.52 -6.70 -2.84
C GLN A 80 4.14 -5.53 -3.75
N PRO A 81 4.52 -4.30 -3.41
CA PRO A 81 4.23 -3.17 -4.28
C PRO A 81 5.13 -3.20 -5.52
N LYS A 82 4.66 -2.56 -6.56
CA LYS A 82 5.43 -2.47 -7.78
C LYS A 82 5.79 -1.02 -8.03
N SER A 83 6.70 -0.80 -8.94
CA SER A 83 7.13 0.54 -9.27
C SER A 83 6.02 1.27 -10.00
N LEU A 84 5.77 2.50 -9.60
CA LEU A 84 4.78 3.35 -10.22
C LEU A 84 5.42 4.39 -11.13
N VAL A 85 6.73 4.38 -11.22
CA VAL A 85 7.46 5.46 -11.87
C VAL A 85 7.63 5.24 -13.35
N ARG A 86 7.64 4.00 -13.76
CA ARG A 86 8.04 3.70 -15.10
C ARG A 86 7.19 4.34 -16.18
N GLU A 87 5.95 4.62 -15.88
CA GLU A 87 5.10 5.21 -16.91
C GLU A 87 5.53 6.58 -17.31
N ARG A 88 6.16 7.29 -16.42
CA ARG A 88 6.51 8.66 -16.75
C ARG A 88 7.58 8.77 -17.77
N LYS A 89 8.40 7.75 -17.88
CA LYS A 89 9.43 7.85 -18.84
C LYS A 89 8.95 7.78 -20.22
N ILE A 90 7.86 7.20 -20.44
CA ILE A 90 7.36 7.08 -21.76
C ILE A 90 6.80 8.31 -22.30
N CYS A 91 6.38 9.15 -21.43
CA CYS A 91 5.72 10.34 -21.88
C CYS A 91 6.58 11.30 -22.59
N HIS A 92 7.88 11.16 -22.42
CA HIS A 92 8.62 12.18 -23.00
C HIS A 92 8.90 11.90 -24.38
N GLU A 93 8.46 11.23 -24.89
CA GLU A 93 8.64 11.22 -26.17
C GLU A 93 7.90 11.53 -26.92
#